data_046b6e953d52d2180c13047c821c75d8
#
_entry.id   046b6e953d52d2180c13047c821c75d8
#
_cell.length_a   1.000
_cell.length_b   1.000
_cell.length_c   1.000
_cell.angle_alpha   90.00
_cell.angle_beta   90.00
_cell.angle_gamma   90.00
#
_symmetry.space_group_name_H-M   'P 1'
#
loop_
_entity.id
_entity.type
_entity.pdbx_description
1 polymer ?
#
loop_
_entity_poly.entity_id
_entity_poly.type
_entity_poly.pdbx_seq_one_letter_code
_entity_poly.pdbx_strand_id
1 'polypeptide(L)'
;MVSASPERPAACPCGGAQPGRKPERAPQYAACCGPLIDGGTPAPNAWQLMRSRYTAYVLGATDYLRATWDPATCPADLDGEDGPRWLGLDIKRHVEQDARHALVEFVARFKQGSRAHRLHETSRFSRDEHGIWRYIDGDVNER
;
A
#
# COMPACT_ATOMS: atom_id res chain seq x y z
N MET A 1 -1.63 29.85 4.00
CA MET A 1 -0.90 29.30 3.08
C MET A 1 -0.64 27.88 3.32
N VAL A 2 -0.62 27.26 2.36
CA VAL A 2 -0.51 25.87 2.42
C VAL A 2 0.87 25.45 2.67
N SER A 3 1.08 24.57 3.58
CA SER A 3 2.37 24.00 3.71
C SER A 3 2.66 23.27 2.44
N ALA A 4 3.86 23.29 2.07
CA ALA A 4 4.27 22.65 0.87
C ALA A 4 4.09 21.16 1.03
N SER A 5 3.12 20.62 0.38
CA SER A 5 2.99 19.20 0.32
C SER A 5 4.13 18.65 -0.52
N PRO A 6 4.63 17.48 -0.20
CA PRO A 6 5.59 16.87 -1.08
C PRO A 6 4.99 16.75 -2.46
N GLU A 7 5.80 16.99 -3.43
CA GLU A 7 5.36 16.89 -4.79
C GLU A 7 4.88 15.49 -5.07
N ARG A 8 3.76 15.35 -5.74
CA ARG A 8 3.25 14.05 -6.10
C ARG A 8 3.72 13.67 -7.50
N PRO A 9 4.02 12.40 -7.73
CA PRO A 9 4.50 11.99 -9.05
C PRO A 9 3.37 12.00 -10.08
N ALA A 10 3.71 12.13 -11.34
CA ALA A 10 2.72 12.04 -12.40
C ALA A 10 2.25 10.60 -12.53
N ALA A 11 3.17 9.66 -12.66
CA ALA A 11 2.83 8.25 -12.74
C ALA A 11 2.71 7.67 -11.35
N CYS A 12 1.75 6.78 -11.13
CA CYS A 12 1.57 6.22 -9.81
C CYS A 12 2.68 5.24 -9.47
N PRO A 13 3.31 5.38 -8.30
CA PRO A 13 4.39 4.46 -7.92
C PRO A 13 3.98 3.00 -7.88
N CYS A 14 2.70 2.71 -7.68
CA CYS A 14 2.25 1.31 -7.64
C CYS A 14 2.31 0.63 -9.00
N GLY A 15 2.49 1.40 -10.06
CA GLY A 15 2.54 0.85 -11.41
C GLY A 15 1.22 0.31 -11.91
N GLY A 16 0.14 0.51 -11.16
CA GLY A 16 -1.16 -0.02 -11.54
C GLY A 16 -1.32 -1.50 -11.26
N ALA A 17 -0.49 -2.05 -10.38
CA ALA A 17 -0.52 -3.48 -10.09
C ALA A 17 -1.91 -3.95 -9.72
N GLN A 18 -2.31 -5.10 -10.26
CA GLN A 18 -3.60 -5.72 -9.99
C GLN A 18 -3.36 -7.18 -9.67
N PRO A 19 -4.31 -7.83 -9.00
CA PRO A 19 -4.10 -9.24 -8.67
C PRO A 19 -3.85 -10.07 -9.92
N GLY A 20 -2.69 -10.70 -9.95
CA GLY A 20 -2.32 -11.58 -11.04
C GLY A 20 -1.79 -10.91 -12.28
N ARG A 21 -1.71 -9.56 -12.30
CA ARG A 21 -1.20 -8.92 -13.51
C ARG A 21 -0.75 -7.49 -13.25
N LYS A 22 0.00 -6.98 -14.19
CA LYS A 22 0.53 -5.65 -14.12
C LYS A 22 0.32 -4.98 -15.47
N PRO A 23 -0.23 -3.78 -15.51
CA PRO A 23 -0.43 -3.09 -16.78
C PRO A 23 0.90 -2.72 -17.42
N GLU A 24 0.88 -2.55 -18.72
CA GLU A 24 2.07 -2.16 -19.46
C GLU A 24 2.53 -0.77 -19.08
N ARG A 25 1.60 0.09 -18.72
CA ARG A 25 1.91 1.48 -18.43
C ARG A 25 1.28 1.85 -17.09
N ALA A 26 2.06 2.53 -16.26
CA ALA A 26 1.54 2.96 -14.98
C ALA A 26 0.44 4.00 -15.16
N PRO A 27 -0.65 3.93 -14.38
CA PRO A 27 -1.67 4.96 -14.45
C PRO A 27 -1.17 6.26 -13.83
N GLN A 28 -1.92 7.33 -14.07
CA GLN A 28 -1.62 8.60 -13.43
C GLN A 28 -1.92 8.48 -11.95
N TYR A 29 -1.05 9.06 -11.13
CA TYR A 29 -1.26 9.04 -9.69
C TYR A 29 -2.63 9.63 -9.32
N ALA A 30 -2.99 10.75 -9.95
CA ALA A 30 -4.24 11.43 -9.64
C ALA A 30 -5.48 10.60 -9.97
N ALA A 31 -5.32 9.57 -10.79
CA ALA A 31 -6.42 8.67 -11.14
C ALA A 31 -6.27 7.29 -10.51
N CYS A 32 -5.31 7.10 -9.64
CA CYS A 32 -5.01 5.79 -9.07
C CYS A 32 -4.97 5.86 -7.55
N CYS A 33 -3.78 6.00 -6.96
CA CYS A 33 -3.69 6.04 -5.51
C CYS A 33 -3.97 7.41 -4.93
N GLY A 34 -3.89 8.47 -5.74
CA GLY A 34 -4.11 9.82 -5.28
C GLY A 34 -5.44 10.06 -4.59
N PRO A 35 -6.57 9.63 -5.17
CA PRO A 35 -7.86 9.84 -4.51
C PRO A 35 -7.94 9.18 -3.14
N LEU A 36 -7.26 8.06 -2.94
CA LEU A 36 -7.27 7.39 -1.64
C LEU A 36 -6.36 8.12 -0.66
N ILE A 37 -5.16 8.44 -1.08
CA ILE A 37 -4.16 9.02 -0.16
C ILE A 37 -4.45 10.50 0.10
N ASP A 38 -4.66 11.27 -0.94
CA ASP A 38 -4.84 12.71 -0.80
C ASP A 38 -6.29 13.11 -0.75
N GLY A 39 -7.17 12.32 -1.33
CA GLY A 39 -8.58 12.67 -1.42
C GLY A 39 -9.47 12.09 -0.34
N GLY A 40 -8.93 11.19 0.48
CA GLY A 40 -9.72 10.61 1.56
C GLY A 40 -10.77 9.61 1.13
N THR A 41 -10.74 9.16 -0.12
CA THR A 41 -11.69 8.19 -0.61
C THR A 41 -11.36 6.82 -0.04
N PRO A 42 -12.32 6.11 0.58
CA PRO A 42 -12.04 4.78 1.09
C PRO A 42 -11.71 3.81 -0.03
N ALA A 43 -10.81 2.89 0.22
CA ALA A 43 -10.47 1.88 -0.76
C ALA A 43 -11.65 0.94 -0.95
N PRO A 44 -12.00 0.59 -2.19
CA PRO A 44 -13.16 -0.27 -2.43
C PRO A 44 -12.92 -1.72 -2.06
N ASN A 45 -11.66 -2.14 -1.94
CA ASN A 45 -11.34 -3.51 -1.57
C ASN A 45 -9.94 -3.58 -0.99
N ALA A 46 -9.58 -4.75 -0.49
CA ALA A 46 -8.31 -4.90 0.23
C ALA A 46 -7.11 -4.75 -0.70
N TRP A 47 -7.18 -5.23 -1.93
CA TRP A 47 -5.98 -5.14 -2.78
C TRP A 47 -5.73 -3.70 -3.23
N GLN A 48 -6.77 -2.90 -3.43
CA GLN A 48 -6.56 -1.50 -3.75
C GLN A 48 -6.05 -0.74 -2.54
N LEU A 49 -6.49 -1.11 -1.34
CA LEU A 49 -5.92 -0.54 -0.14
C LEU A 49 -4.44 -0.89 -0.03
N MET A 50 -4.10 -2.16 -0.22
CA MET A 50 -2.71 -2.60 -0.16
C MET A 50 -1.85 -1.80 -1.15
N ARG A 51 -2.34 -1.64 -2.37
CA ARG A 51 -1.64 -0.91 -3.41
C ARG A 51 -1.39 0.54 -3.01
N SER A 52 -2.40 1.19 -2.43
CA SER A 52 -2.25 2.56 -1.99
C SER A 52 -1.29 2.68 -0.81
N ARG A 53 -1.26 1.68 0.06
CA ARG A 53 -0.32 1.70 1.16
C ARG A 53 1.12 1.58 0.65
N TYR A 54 1.35 0.76 -0.39
CA TYR A 54 2.66 0.71 -1.02
C TYR A 54 3.06 2.11 -1.52
N THR A 55 2.16 2.77 -2.22
CA THR A 55 2.43 4.12 -2.70
C THR A 55 2.69 5.07 -1.54
N ALA A 56 1.95 4.92 -0.44
CA ALA A 56 2.15 5.76 0.73
C ALA A 56 3.56 5.59 1.31
N TYR A 57 4.09 4.36 1.31
CA TYR A 57 5.46 4.14 1.73
C TYR A 57 6.44 4.85 0.80
N VAL A 58 6.20 4.78 -0.50
CA VAL A 58 7.06 5.47 -1.47
C VAL A 58 7.07 6.97 -1.22
N LEU A 59 5.91 7.54 -0.91
CA LEU A 59 5.77 8.97 -0.76
C LEU A 59 6.05 9.47 0.66
N GLY A 60 6.20 8.57 1.62
CA GLY A 60 6.36 8.96 3.00
C GLY A 60 5.09 9.47 3.64
N ALA A 61 3.94 9.00 3.16
CA ALA A 61 2.64 9.45 3.66
C ALA A 61 2.27 8.68 4.93
N THR A 62 2.99 8.97 6.01
CA THR A 62 2.86 8.25 7.26
C THR A 62 1.46 8.34 7.86
N ASP A 63 0.83 9.52 7.73
CA ASP A 63 -0.52 9.68 8.28
C ASP A 63 -1.52 8.74 7.60
N TYR A 64 -1.38 8.54 6.30
CA TYR A 64 -2.24 7.62 5.58
C TYR A 64 -2.00 6.18 6.03
N LEU A 65 -0.74 5.82 6.23
CA LEU A 65 -0.41 4.48 6.71
C LEU A 65 -1.04 4.22 8.06
N ARG A 66 -0.97 5.19 8.95
CA ARG A 66 -1.55 5.05 10.28
C ARG A 66 -3.07 4.98 10.22
N ALA A 67 -3.68 5.83 9.41
CA ALA A 67 -5.14 5.87 9.31
C ALA A 67 -5.72 4.58 8.73
N THR A 68 -4.94 3.88 7.90
CA THR A 68 -5.41 2.65 7.26
C THR A 68 -4.89 1.39 7.95
N TRP A 69 -4.30 1.52 9.12
CA TRP A 69 -3.80 0.40 9.90
C TRP A 69 -4.76 0.16 11.06
N ASP A 70 -5.08 -1.10 11.34
CA ASP A 70 -5.92 -1.43 12.48
C ASP A 70 -5.24 -0.90 13.74
N PRO A 71 -5.91 -0.10 14.56
CA PRO A 71 -5.25 0.49 15.73
C PRO A 71 -4.69 -0.57 16.69
N ALA A 72 -5.28 -1.75 16.72
CA ALA A 72 -4.83 -2.80 17.63
C ALA A 72 -3.45 -3.33 17.25
N THR A 73 -3.03 -3.19 16.00
CA THR A 73 -1.76 -3.72 15.55
C THR A 73 -0.81 -2.66 15.02
N CYS A 74 -1.25 -1.41 14.95
CA CYS A 74 -0.42 -0.34 14.41
C CYS A 74 0.73 -0.02 15.37
N PRO A 75 1.97 0.02 14.88
CA PRO A 75 3.09 0.37 15.76
C PRO A 75 2.99 1.81 16.24
N ALA A 76 3.40 2.05 17.46
CA ALA A 76 3.37 3.41 17.99
C ALA A 76 4.36 4.32 17.28
N ASP A 77 5.50 3.76 16.86
CA ASP A 77 6.53 4.57 16.22
C ASP A 77 6.58 4.34 14.73
N LEU A 78 5.50 4.62 14.09
CA LEU A 78 5.40 4.47 12.66
C LEU A 78 6.18 5.51 11.88
N ASP A 79 6.74 6.48 12.57
CA ASP A 79 7.34 7.60 11.93
C ASP A 79 8.58 7.30 11.20
N GLY A 80 8.72 7.93 10.17
CA GLY A 80 9.58 7.67 9.27
C GLY A 80 10.99 7.94 9.43
N GLU A 81 11.76 6.99 9.52
CA GLU A 81 13.07 7.01 9.19
C GLU A 81 13.16 6.88 7.74
N ASP A 82 14.27 7.15 7.17
CA ASP A 82 14.52 6.95 5.77
C ASP A 82 14.41 5.49 5.47
N GLY A 83 13.40 5.13 4.75
CA GLY A 83 13.20 3.76 4.40
C GLY A 83 13.99 3.38 3.16
N PRO A 84 13.80 2.16 2.69
CA PRO A 84 14.44 1.71 1.48
C PRO A 84 13.87 2.44 0.26
N ARG A 85 14.56 2.35 -0.84
CA ARG A 85 14.07 2.89 -2.08
C ARG A 85 13.21 1.84 -2.76
N TRP A 86 11.92 2.12 -2.90
CA TRP A 86 10.98 1.17 -3.47
C TRP A 86 11.08 1.18 -4.98
N LEU A 87 11.10 -0.02 -5.57
CA LEU A 87 11.35 -0.19 -6.99
C LEU A 87 10.16 -0.74 -7.77
N GLY A 88 9.21 -1.35 -7.12
CA GLY A 88 8.05 -1.88 -7.83
C GLY A 88 7.22 -2.81 -6.99
N LEU A 89 6.02 -3.05 -7.46
CA LEU A 89 5.04 -3.85 -6.77
C LEU A 89 4.35 -4.79 -7.73
N ASP A 90 4.21 -6.05 -7.31
CA ASP A 90 3.38 -7.03 -8.00
C ASP A 90 2.40 -7.59 -7.01
N ILE A 91 1.11 -7.56 -7.34
CA ILE A 91 0.10 -8.19 -6.50
C ILE A 91 -0.16 -9.57 -7.08
N LYS A 92 0.11 -10.60 -6.27
CA LYS A 92 0.01 -11.96 -6.75
C LYS A 92 -1.41 -12.50 -6.63
N ARG A 93 -2.10 -12.15 -5.55
CA ARG A 93 -3.37 -12.79 -5.29
C ARG A 93 -4.19 -11.96 -4.30
N HIS A 94 -5.49 -11.98 -4.47
CA HIS A 94 -6.44 -11.36 -3.55
C HIS A 94 -7.52 -12.40 -3.25
N VAL A 95 -7.74 -12.67 -1.97
CA VAL A 95 -8.72 -13.64 -1.55
C VAL A 95 -9.65 -13.00 -0.54
N GLU A 96 -10.94 -12.98 -0.85
CA GLU A 96 -11.93 -12.54 0.12
C GLU A 96 -12.36 -13.74 0.93
N GLN A 97 -12.01 -13.75 2.20
CA GLN A 97 -12.33 -14.88 3.04
C GLN A 97 -13.78 -14.85 3.50
N ASP A 98 -14.29 -13.65 3.73
CA ASP A 98 -15.69 -13.44 4.05
C ASP A 98 -15.99 -11.96 3.86
N ALA A 99 -17.13 -11.47 4.31
CA ALA A 99 -17.53 -10.09 4.08
C ALA A 99 -16.62 -9.08 4.77
N ARG A 100 -15.86 -9.52 5.76
CA ARG A 100 -15.05 -8.61 6.56
C ARG A 100 -13.57 -8.92 6.58
N HIS A 101 -13.11 -9.96 5.90
CA HIS A 101 -11.71 -10.37 5.94
C HIS A 101 -11.19 -10.70 4.57
N ALA A 102 -9.98 -10.29 4.29
CA ALA A 102 -9.35 -10.57 3.01
C ALA A 102 -7.85 -10.74 3.17
N LEU A 103 -7.26 -11.45 2.24
CA LEU A 103 -5.82 -11.63 2.17
C LEU A 103 -5.33 -11.05 0.85
N VAL A 104 -4.16 -10.43 0.88
CA VAL A 104 -3.50 -9.97 -0.34
C VAL A 104 -2.06 -10.44 -0.30
N GLU A 105 -1.67 -11.20 -1.30
CA GLU A 105 -0.30 -11.67 -1.44
C GLU A 105 0.40 -10.80 -2.47
N PHE A 106 1.58 -10.30 -2.14
CA PHE A 106 2.28 -9.40 -3.03
C PHE A 106 3.79 -9.54 -2.90
N VAL A 107 4.48 -9.03 -3.90
CA VAL A 107 5.93 -8.89 -3.87
C VAL A 107 6.25 -7.43 -4.11
N ALA A 108 7.02 -6.85 -3.22
CA ALA A 108 7.52 -5.50 -3.38
C ALA A 108 9.04 -5.56 -3.52
N ARG A 109 9.56 -4.84 -4.49
CA ARG A 109 10.99 -4.81 -4.72
C ARG A 109 11.54 -3.50 -4.20
N PHE A 110 12.71 -3.54 -3.58
CA PHE A 110 13.29 -2.35 -3.02
C PHE A 110 14.81 -2.46 -3.00
N LYS A 111 15.45 -1.32 -2.82
CA LYS A 111 16.88 -1.23 -2.77
C LYS A 111 17.29 -0.65 -1.45
N GLN A 112 18.27 -1.27 -0.82
CA GLN A 112 18.81 -0.76 0.42
C GLN A 112 20.31 -0.63 0.21
N GLY A 113 20.81 0.60 0.21
CA GLY A 113 22.17 0.85 -0.22
C GLY A 113 22.32 0.45 -1.67
N SER A 114 23.28 -0.42 -1.96
CA SER A 114 23.49 -0.87 -3.33
C SER A 114 22.86 -2.22 -3.62
N ARG A 115 22.09 -2.78 -2.66
CA ARG A 115 21.54 -4.11 -2.81
C ARG A 115 20.04 -4.09 -3.09
N ALA A 116 19.62 -4.88 -4.06
CA ALA A 116 18.22 -5.03 -4.38
C ALA A 116 17.65 -6.22 -3.61
N HIS A 117 16.43 -6.06 -3.12
CA HIS A 117 15.74 -7.08 -2.33
C HIS A 117 14.31 -7.22 -2.79
N ARG A 118 13.70 -8.32 -2.41
CA ARG A 118 12.26 -8.53 -2.61
C ARG A 118 11.63 -8.85 -1.28
N LEU A 119 10.49 -8.23 -1.02
CA LEU A 119 9.65 -8.56 0.12
C LEU A 119 8.44 -9.31 -0.41
N HIS A 120 8.26 -10.55 0.00
CA HIS A 120 7.10 -11.34 -0.39
C HIS A 120 6.25 -11.54 0.86
N GLU A 121 5.05 -11.01 0.85
CA GLU A 121 4.22 -11.00 2.04
C GLU A 121 2.79 -11.37 1.69
N THR A 122 2.12 -12.03 2.62
CA THR A 122 0.67 -12.21 2.56
C THR A 122 0.09 -11.41 3.71
N SER A 123 -0.66 -10.37 3.37
CA SER A 123 -1.20 -9.44 4.35
C SER A 123 -2.64 -9.73 4.65
N ARG A 124 -3.03 -9.50 5.91
CA ARG A 124 -4.40 -9.68 6.36
C ARG A 124 -5.07 -8.32 6.52
N PHE A 125 -6.29 -8.24 6.05
CA PHE A 125 -7.08 -7.01 6.09
C PHE A 125 -8.44 -7.30 6.71
N SER A 126 -9.00 -6.30 7.38
CA SER A 126 -10.35 -6.40 7.91
C SER A 126 -11.16 -5.20 7.48
N ARG A 127 -12.46 -5.37 7.48
CA ARG A 127 -13.40 -4.34 7.09
C ARG A 127 -14.32 -4.06 8.26
N ASP A 128 -14.43 -2.80 8.65
CA ASP A 128 -15.23 -2.47 9.82
C ASP A 128 -16.72 -2.37 9.47
N GLU A 129 -17.52 -2.01 10.47
CA GLU A 129 -18.97 -1.97 10.30
C GLU A 129 -19.39 -0.87 9.34
N HIS A 130 -18.52 0.10 9.07
CA HIS A 130 -18.81 1.16 8.11
C HIS A 130 -18.27 0.85 6.72
N GLY A 131 -17.75 -0.35 6.54
CA GLY A 131 -17.24 -0.76 5.24
C GLY A 131 -15.84 -0.29 4.94
N ILE A 132 -15.09 0.14 5.95
CA ILE A 132 -13.75 0.66 5.74
C ILE A 132 -12.72 -0.45 5.96
N TRP A 133 -11.90 -0.68 4.94
CA TRP A 133 -10.85 -1.68 5.01
C TRP A 133 -9.63 -1.16 5.74
N ARG A 134 -9.01 -2.00 6.55
CA ARG A 134 -7.76 -1.66 7.24
C ARG A 134 -6.81 -2.84 7.21
N TYR A 135 -5.53 -2.52 7.15
CA TYR A 135 -4.47 -3.51 7.24
C TYR A 135 -4.32 -3.96 8.68
N ILE A 136 -4.18 -5.26 8.90
CA ILE A 136 -3.97 -5.81 10.24
C ILE A 136 -2.51 -6.16 10.44
N ASP A 137 -2.02 -7.12 9.70
CA ASP A 137 -0.65 -7.60 9.79
C ASP A 137 -0.38 -8.49 8.58
N GLY A 138 0.78 -9.08 8.55
CA GLY A 138 1.11 -9.95 7.44
C GLY A 138 2.19 -10.92 7.79
N ASP A 139 2.29 -11.97 6.97
CA ASP A 139 3.34 -12.96 7.09
C ASP A 139 4.30 -12.81 5.95
N VAL A 140 5.57 -12.68 6.26
CA VAL A 140 6.61 -12.55 5.26
C VAL A 140 7.05 -13.94 4.85
N ASN A 141 7.01 -14.18 3.55
CA ASN A 141 7.47 -15.46 3.01
C ASN A 141 8.93 -15.30 2.65
N GLU A 142 9.76 -16.04 3.34
CA GLU A 142 11.14 -15.92 3.06
C GLU A 142 11.51 -16.89 2.03
N ARG A 143 12.12 -16.48 1.05
CA ARG A 143 12.68 -17.33 0.13
C ARG A 143 12.75 -16.88 -1.12
#